data_b1349a086a739d4b1fe1514b5d5917b1
#
_entry.id   b1349a086a739d4b1fe1514b5d5917b1
#
_cell.length_a   1.000
_cell.length_b   1.000
_cell.length_c   1.000
_cell.angle_alpha   90.00
_cell.angle_beta   90.00
_cell.angle_gamma   90.00
#
_symmetry.space_group_name_H-M   'P 1'
#
loop_
_entity.id
_entity.type
_entity.pdbx_description
1 polymer ?
#
loop_
_entity_poly.entity_id
_entity_poly.type
_entity_poly.pdbx_seq_one_letter_code
_entity_poly.pdbx_strand_id
1 'polypeptide(L)'
;MADTLQHNEWSGKTDGQPWMQRSLIAMFRVLPLWLLYGVMALVVPFYMIFNKKGYRAMYDFFHDRLGYDEWQSFLSVYANHFKFGQTILDRFGVYAGKKYQFFTEGQELMDELEKHPEGFVLLSSHVGNYEIAGYSLKPKRKKFNALVFAGETATVMENRKRVLSQNNMSVILVQEDLSHLFALNSALDNGEIVSMAADRIFGSQKSVECHFFDAKANFPLGAFAMAVQKNVPVLAVFVMKEGMKRYYAYVEEVMCDRHASKREQMEQLAQSFAKRLETVVRLYPTQWFNYYDFWKQ
;
A
#
# COMPACT_ATOMS: atom_id res chain seq x y z
N MET A 1 6.41 -19.66 -33.24
CA MET A 1 5.23 -18.90 -32.88
C MET A 1 5.18 -18.88 -31.36
N ALA A 2 5.77 -17.87 -30.74
CA ALA A 2 5.73 -17.69 -29.30
C ALA A 2 4.56 -16.78 -29.00
N ASP A 3 3.51 -17.35 -28.48
CA ASP A 3 2.33 -16.63 -28.00
C ASP A 3 2.75 -15.80 -26.78
N THR A 4 2.87 -14.52 -26.99
CA THR A 4 3.12 -13.53 -25.95
C THR A 4 1.87 -13.47 -25.07
N LEU A 5 1.90 -14.20 -23.97
CA LEU A 5 1.02 -13.97 -22.83
C LEU A 5 1.26 -12.54 -22.34
N GLN A 6 0.48 -11.60 -22.85
CA GLN A 6 0.36 -10.27 -22.26
C GLN A 6 -0.23 -10.45 -20.85
N HIS A 7 0.65 -10.60 -19.87
CA HIS A 7 0.27 -10.39 -18.49
C HIS A 7 -0.32 -8.98 -18.39
N ASN A 8 -1.57 -8.90 -17.93
CA ASN A 8 -2.25 -7.65 -17.62
C ASN A 8 -1.63 -7.01 -16.35
N GLU A 9 -0.35 -6.64 -16.44
CA GLU A 9 0.37 -6.00 -15.36
C GLU A 9 -0.16 -4.57 -15.19
N TRP A 10 -0.46 -4.22 -13.95
CA TRP A 10 -0.69 -2.85 -13.58
C TRP A 10 0.56 -2.02 -13.90
N SER A 11 0.44 -1.03 -14.79
CA SER A 11 1.60 -0.27 -15.29
C SER A 11 2.23 0.67 -14.24
N GLY A 12 1.60 0.87 -13.10
CA GLY A 12 2.08 1.75 -12.03
C GLY A 12 2.19 3.23 -12.41
N LYS A 13 1.77 3.60 -13.62
CA LYS A 13 1.85 4.99 -14.10
C LYS A 13 0.75 5.83 -13.47
N THR A 14 1.12 6.99 -12.96
CA THR A 14 0.16 7.99 -12.50
C THR A 14 -0.45 8.69 -13.70
N ASP A 15 -1.77 8.65 -13.81
CA ASP A 15 -2.50 9.41 -14.80
C ASP A 15 -2.46 10.91 -14.49
N GLY A 16 -2.49 11.72 -15.56
CA GLY A 16 -2.54 13.18 -15.47
C GLY A 16 -1.22 13.88 -15.78
N GLN A 17 -1.35 15.08 -16.35
CA GLN A 17 -0.21 15.92 -16.72
C GLN A 17 0.31 16.69 -15.50
N PRO A 18 1.60 17.05 -15.45
CA PRO A 18 2.19 17.78 -14.30
C PRO A 18 1.46 19.08 -13.95
N TRP A 19 0.94 19.81 -14.96
CA TRP A 19 0.17 21.03 -14.73
C TRP A 19 -1.16 20.77 -14.00
N MET A 20 -1.84 19.65 -14.31
CA MET A 20 -3.08 19.25 -13.62
C MET A 20 -2.83 18.99 -12.14
N GLN A 21 -1.74 18.31 -11.84
CA GLN A 21 -1.34 18.01 -10.44
C GLN A 21 -0.96 19.29 -9.68
N ARG A 22 -0.24 20.22 -10.30
CA ARG A 22 0.06 21.54 -9.71
C ARG A 22 -1.20 22.35 -9.46
N SER A 23 -2.12 22.37 -10.42
CA SER A 23 -3.44 23.03 -10.29
C SER A 23 -4.25 22.43 -9.15
N LEU A 24 -4.24 21.10 -9.01
CA LEU A 24 -4.93 20.42 -7.91
C LEU A 24 -4.33 20.81 -6.55
N ILE A 25 -3.00 20.84 -6.41
CA ILE A 25 -2.34 21.31 -5.20
C ILE A 25 -2.73 22.77 -4.89
N ALA A 26 -2.78 23.65 -5.89
CA ALA A 26 -3.19 25.05 -5.72
C ALA A 26 -4.66 25.15 -5.26
N MET A 27 -5.56 24.35 -5.87
CA MET A 27 -6.96 24.27 -5.45
C MET A 27 -7.11 23.83 -3.99
N PHE A 28 -6.31 22.89 -3.52
CA PHE A 28 -6.33 22.46 -2.12
C PHE A 28 -5.97 23.55 -1.13
N ARG A 29 -5.21 24.58 -1.53
CA ARG A 29 -4.89 25.70 -0.67
C ARG A 29 -6.11 26.62 -0.41
N VAL A 30 -7.04 26.70 -1.36
CA VAL A 30 -8.19 27.61 -1.36
C VAL A 30 -9.47 26.88 -1.03
N LEU A 31 -9.72 25.73 -1.67
CA LEU A 31 -11.00 25.03 -1.55
C LEU A 31 -11.05 24.11 -0.31
N PRO A 32 -12.23 24.01 0.31
CA PRO A 32 -12.44 23.06 1.40
C PRO A 32 -12.50 21.62 0.87
N LEU A 33 -12.03 20.67 1.68
CA LEU A 33 -11.92 19.26 1.32
C LEU A 33 -13.27 18.63 0.95
N TRP A 34 -14.34 18.99 1.63
CA TRP A 34 -15.67 18.47 1.36
C TRP A 34 -16.17 18.79 -0.06
N LEU A 35 -15.82 19.97 -0.59
CA LEU A 35 -16.18 20.35 -1.95
C LEU A 35 -15.44 19.49 -2.98
N LEU A 36 -14.13 19.25 -2.77
CA LEU A 36 -13.33 18.38 -3.65
C LEU A 36 -13.84 16.94 -3.62
N TYR A 37 -14.26 16.45 -2.46
CA TYR A 37 -14.90 15.14 -2.35
C TYR A 37 -16.27 15.10 -3.04
N GLY A 38 -17.06 16.19 -2.96
CA GLY A 38 -18.31 16.30 -3.68
C GLY A 38 -18.13 16.21 -5.21
N VAL A 39 -17.14 16.91 -5.74
CA VAL A 39 -16.77 16.80 -7.17
C VAL A 39 -16.32 15.37 -7.51
N MET A 40 -15.48 14.75 -6.66
CA MET A 40 -15.04 13.37 -6.85
C MET A 40 -16.21 12.39 -6.88
N ALA A 41 -17.22 12.56 -6.04
CA ALA A 41 -18.41 11.72 -6.02
C ALA A 41 -19.14 11.71 -7.37
N LEU A 42 -19.17 12.87 -8.06
CA LEU A 42 -19.76 13.00 -9.40
C LEU A 42 -18.88 12.40 -10.52
N VAL A 43 -17.56 12.36 -10.32
CA VAL A 43 -16.61 11.82 -11.31
C VAL A 43 -16.55 10.30 -11.26
N VAL A 44 -16.70 9.68 -10.07
CA VAL A 44 -16.57 8.23 -9.87
C VAL A 44 -17.45 7.40 -10.81
N PRO A 45 -18.75 7.69 -11.04
CA PRO A 45 -19.57 6.90 -11.96
C PRO A 45 -19.02 6.84 -13.38
N PHE A 46 -18.45 7.95 -13.87
CA PHE A 46 -17.81 7.97 -15.19
C PHE A 46 -16.58 7.07 -15.22
N TYR A 47 -15.75 7.16 -14.18
CA TYR A 47 -14.58 6.29 -14.07
C TYR A 47 -14.95 4.80 -14.04
N MET A 48 -16.01 4.41 -13.32
CA MET A 48 -16.51 3.03 -13.29
C MET A 48 -16.95 2.54 -14.67
N ILE A 49 -17.56 3.39 -15.50
CA ILE A 49 -17.98 3.05 -16.86
C ILE A 49 -16.78 2.81 -17.77
N PHE A 50 -15.73 3.62 -17.64
CA PHE A 50 -14.54 3.52 -18.50
C PHE A 50 -13.56 2.45 -18.04
N ASN A 51 -13.43 2.21 -16.74
CA ASN A 51 -12.55 1.17 -16.17
C ASN A 51 -13.30 -0.15 -15.95
N LYS A 52 -13.80 -0.76 -17.02
CA LYS A 52 -14.59 -2.01 -16.94
C LYS A 52 -13.85 -3.17 -16.27
N LYS A 53 -12.53 -3.28 -16.47
CA LYS A 53 -11.71 -4.35 -15.87
C LYS A 53 -11.63 -4.18 -14.35
N GLY A 54 -11.30 -2.99 -13.89
CA GLY A 54 -11.24 -2.67 -12.47
C GLY A 54 -12.60 -2.77 -11.78
N TYR A 55 -13.68 -2.30 -12.47
CA TYR A 55 -15.04 -2.48 -11.99
C TYR A 55 -15.37 -3.96 -11.75
N ARG A 56 -15.12 -4.82 -12.77
CA ARG A 56 -15.43 -6.24 -12.68
C ARG A 56 -14.63 -6.94 -11.58
N ALA A 57 -13.33 -6.68 -11.47
CA ALA A 57 -12.49 -7.27 -10.43
C ALA A 57 -13.00 -6.94 -9.01
N MET A 58 -13.42 -5.70 -8.78
CA MET A 58 -13.99 -5.30 -7.50
C MET A 58 -15.40 -5.86 -7.29
N TYR A 59 -16.23 -5.93 -8.35
CA TYR A 59 -17.56 -6.53 -8.26
C TYR A 59 -17.46 -8.02 -7.89
N ASP A 60 -16.62 -8.79 -8.59
CA ASP A 60 -16.39 -10.21 -8.34
C ASP A 60 -15.84 -10.43 -6.89
N PHE A 61 -14.99 -9.52 -6.39
CA PHE A 61 -14.54 -9.55 -5.01
C PHE A 61 -15.70 -9.39 -4.01
N PHE A 62 -16.54 -8.37 -4.16
CA PHE A 62 -17.67 -8.13 -3.25
C PHE A 62 -18.70 -9.24 -3.34
N HIS A 63 -19.04 -9.68 -4.56
CA HIS A 63 -20.04 -10.70 -4.79
C HIS A 63 -19.56 -12.10 -4.42
N ASP A 64 -18.42 -12.55 -4.99
CA ASP A 64 -17.99 -13.94 -4.90
C ASP A 64 -17.20 -14.25 -3.63
N ARG A 65 -16.46 -13.25 -3.08
CA ARG A 65 -15.60 -13.44 -1.90
C ARG A 65 -16.24 -12.98 -0.60
N LEU A 66 -17.03 -11.92 -0.65
CA LEU A 66 -17.73 -11.40 0.53
C LEU A 66 -19.19 -11.85 0.62
N GLY A 67 -19.74 -12.45 -0.44
CA GLY A 67 -21.10 -12.94 -0.47
C GLY A 67 -22.16 -11.83 -0.51
N TYR A 68 -21.83 -10.65 -1.02
CA TYR A 68 -22.78 -9.54 -1.15
C TYR A 68 -23.75 -9.82 -2.30
N ASP A 69 -24.99 -9.38 -2.18
CA ASP A 69 -25.93 -9.40 -3.29
C ASP A 69 -25.51 -8.43 -4.43
N GLU A 70 -26.20 -8.50 -5.57
CA GLU A 70 -25.86 -7.68 -6.75
C GLU A 70 -25.88 -6.18 -6.46
N TRP A 71 -26.88 -5.70 -5.69
CA TRP A 71 -27.03 -4.30 -5.37
C TRP A 71 -25.99 -3.84 -4.36
N GLN A 72 -25.74 -4.62 -3.32
CA GLN A 72 -24.69 -4.37 -2.34
C GLN A 72 -23.31 -4.35 -3.01
N SER A 73 -23.05 -5.27 -3.93
CA SER A 73 -21.81 -5.34 -4.71
C SER A 73 -21.63 -4.08 -5.55
N PHE A 74 -22.65 -3.66 -6.29
CA PHE A 74 -22.62 -2.41 -7.08
C PHE A 74 -22.32 -1.18 -6.22
N LEU A 75 -23.04 -1.01 -5.10
CA LEU A 75 -22.82 0.12 -4.20
C LEU A 75 -21.43 0.09 -3.56
N SER A 76 -20.93 -1.12 -3.25
CA SER A 76 -19.59 -1.29 -2.67
C SER A 76 -18.50 -0.97 -3.67
N VAL A 77 -18.68 -1.28 -4.96
CA VAL A 77 -17.75 -0.86 -6.03
C VAL A 77 -17.72 0.66 -6.14
N TYR A 78 -18.86 1.34 -6.13
CA TYR A 78 -18.90 2.80 -6.11
C TYR A 78 -18.18 3.36 -4.90
N ALA A 79 -18.48 2.86 -3.70
CA ALA A 79 -17.84 3.29 -2.46
C ALA A 79 -16.33 3.05 -2.48
N ASN A 80 -15.87 1.93 -3.05
CA ASN A 80 -14.45 1.61 -3.21
C ASN A 80 -13.74 2.63 -4.12
N HIS A 81 -14.28 2.91 -5.31
CA HIS A 81 -13.71 3.90 -6.21
C HIS A 81 -13.72 5.31 -5.59
N PHE A 82 -14.78 5.66 -4.87
CA PHE A 82 -14.85 6.92 -4.15
C PHE A 82 -13.79 7.02 -3.04
N LYS A 83 -13.61 5.96 -2.24
CA LYS A 83 -12.56 5.89 -1.22
C LYS A 83 -11.16 5.99 -1.84
N PHE A 84 -10.92 5.31 -2.95
CA PHE A 84 -9.67 5.43 -3.70
C PHE A 84 -9.42 6.88 -4.16
N GLY A 85 -10.43 7.52 -4.75
CA GLY A 85 -10.34 8.95 -5.10
C GLY A 85 -10.03 9.84 -3.89
N GLN A 86 -10.62 9.55 -2.72
CA GLN A 86 -10.30 10.27 -1.49
C GLN A 86 -8.83 10.09 -1.07
N THR A 87 -8.25 8.89 -1.19
CA THR A 87 -6.84 8.67 -0.84
C THR A 87 -5.91 9.47 -1.74
N ILE A 88 -6.22 9.53 -3.05
CA ILE A 88 -5.47 10.36 -4.01
C ILE A 88 -5.60 11.84 -3.64
N LEU A 89 -6.81 12.33 -3.39
CA LEU A 89 -7.04 13.73 -3.01
C LEU A 89 -6.31 14.08 -1.71
N ASP A 90 -6.33 13.20 -0.71
CA ASP A 90 -5.67 13.43 0.57
C ASP A 90 -4.15 13.54 0.44
N ARG A 91 -3.55 12.74 -0.46
CA ARG A 91 -2.14 12.87 -0.81
C ARG A 91 -1.82 14.29 -1.31
N PHE A 92 -2.58 14.81 -2.26
CA PHE A 92 -2.41 16.18 -2.73
C PHE A 92 -2.75 17.22 -1.65
N GLY A 93 -3.68 16.91 -0.77
CA GLY A 93 -3.97 17.72 0.42
C GLY A 93 -2.77 17.87 1.34
N VAL A 94 -2.02 16.78 1.60
CA VAL A 94 -0.76 16.82 2.36
C VAL A 94 0.28 17.68 1.64
N TYR A 95 0.44 17.54 0.33
CA TYR A 95 1.36 18.37 -0.46
C TYR A 95 1.00 19.86 -0.40
N ALA A 96 -0.27 20.18 -0.24
CA ALA A 96 -0.78 21.54 -0.06
C ALA A 96 -0.72 22.03 1.40
N GLY A 97 -0.26 21.21 2.35
CA GLY A 97 -0.13 21.55 3.77
C GLY A 97 -1.39 21.30 4.60
N LYS A 98 -2.38 20.58 4.09
CA LYS A 98 -3.55 20.16 4.89
C LYS A 98 -3.10 19.19 5.97
N LYS A 99 -3.66 19.32 7.17
CA LYS A 99 -3.38 18.45 8.32
C LYS A 99 -4.48 17.41 8.46
N TYR A 100 -4.06 16.17 8.78
CA TYR A 100 -4.92 15.04 9.09
C TYR A 100 -4.66 14.60 10.54
N GLN A 101 -5.65 13.97 11.15
CA GLN A 101 -5.56 13.37 12.47
C GLN A 101 -5.28 11.88 12.31
N PHE A 102 -4.32 11.37 13.08
CA PHE A 102 -3.95 9.97 13.08
C PHE A 102 -4.10 9.40 14.48
N PHE A 103 -4.70 8.23 14.53
CA PHE A 103 -4.74 7.38 15.71
C PHE A 103 -4.01 6.09 15.35
N THR A 104 -3.15 5.61 16.21
CA THR A 104 -2.33 4.43 15.94
C THR A 104 -2.53 3.41 17.05
N GLU A 105 -2.89 2.21 16.67
CA GLU A 105 -2.88 1.01 17.50
C GLU A 105 -1.62 0.21 17.21
N GLY A 106 -0.94 -0.32 18.23
CA GLY A 106 0.32 -1.04 18.07
C GLY A 106 1.55 -0.16 17.87
N GLN A 107 1.47 1.15 18.15
CA GLN A 107 2.63 2.06 18.05
C GLN A 107 3.80 1.61 18.94
N GLU A 108 3.49 0.99 20.07
CA GLU A 108 4.46 0.45 21.03
C GLU A 108 5.37 -0.61 20.41
N LEU A 109 4.89 -1.38 19.43
CA LEU A 109 5.70 -2.38 18.69
C LEU A 109 6.81 -1.68 17.89
N MET A 110 6.49 -0.61 17.19
CA MET A 110 7.50 0.20 16.48
C MET A 110 8.46 0.85 17.47
N ASP A 111 7.94 1.47 18.51
CA ASP A 111 8.74 2.17 19.51
C ASP A 111 9.72 1.23 20.22
N GLU A 112 9.34 -0.03 20.42
CA GLU A 112 10.23 -1.06 20.98
C GLU A 112 11.33 -1.45 19.99
N LEU A 113 10.98 -1.78 18.74
CA LEU A 113 11.96 -2.17 17.72
C LEU A 113 12.94 -1.03 17.39
N GLU A 114 12.53 0.23 17.54
CA GLU A 114 13.43 1.36 17.37
C GLU A 114 14.51 1.48 18.46
N LYS A 115 14.36 0.82 19.61
CA LYS A 115 15.38 0.79 20.67
C LYS A 115 16.49 -0.24 20.41
N HIS A 116 16.20 -1.28 19.61
CA HIS A 116 17.16 -2.32 19.26
C HIS A 116 18.13 -1.85 18.17
N PRO A 117 19.37 -2.35 18.11
CA PRO A 117 20.33 -1.97 17.08
C PRO A 117 19.95 -2.47 15.68
N GLU A 118 19.26 -3.63 15.58
CA GLU A 118 18.88 -4.25 14.31
C GLU A 118 17.80 -3.43 13.60
N GLY A 119 17.87 -3.41 12.26
CA GLY A 119 16.78 -2.90 11.43
C GLY A 119 15.55 -3.79 11.48
N PHE A 120 14.44 -3.34 10.91
CA PHE A 120 13.24 -4.16 10.74
C PHE A 120 12.50 -3.84 9.44
N VAL A 121 11.68 -4.79 8.99
CA VAL A 121 10.85 -4.64 7.81
C VAL A 121 9.45 -4.22 8.22
N LEU A 122 8.92 -3.19 7.56
CA LEU A 122 7.55 -2.73 7.71
C LEU A 122 6.77 -3.01 6.43
N LEU A 123 5.90 -3.99 6.46
CA LEU A 123 5.07 -4.38 5.32
C LEU A 123 3.82 -3.51 5.24
N SER A 124 3.54 -3.01 4.06
CA SER A 124 2.28 -2.33 3.73
C SER A 124 1.53 -3.08 2.63
N SER A 125 0.34 -2.59 2.27
CA SER A 125 -0.47 -3.13 1.18
C SER A 125 -1.28 -2.02 0.52
N HIS A 126 -1.94 -2.33 -0.62
CA HIS A 126 -2.81 -1.40 -1.30
C HIS A 126 -4.22 -1.35 -0.68
N VAL A 127 -4.27 -1.42 0.67
CA VAL A 127 -5.47 -1.20 1.47
C VAL A 127 -5.36 0.14 2.22
N GLY A 128 -6.44 0.89 2.28
CA GLY A 128 -6.46 2.22 2.88
C GLY A 128 -5.51 3.21 2.20
N ASN A 129 -4.81 4.02 2.98
CA ASN A 129 -3.89 5.02 2.46
C ASN A 129 -2.47 4.79 3.01
N TYR A 130 -1.77 3.80 2.47
CA TYR A 130 -0.41 3.47 2.89
C TYR A 130 0.58 4.63 2.69
N GLU A 131 0.34 5.51 1.72
CA GLU A 131 1.23 6.65 1.48
C GLU A 131 1.13 7.69 2.61
N ILE A 132 -0.10 7.93 3.11
CA ILE A 132 -0.29 8.87 4.21
C ILE A 132 0.32 8.33 5.53
N ALA A 133 0.53 7.01 5.62
CA ALA A 133 1.24 6.38 6.73
C ALA A 133 2.64 6.99 6.90
N GLY A 134 3.36 7.20 5.81
CA GLY A 134 4.68 7.84 5.82
C GLY A 134 4.68 9.26 6.36
N TYR A 135 3.52 9.90 6.47
CA TYR A 135 3.39 11.24 7.05
C TYR A 135 2.93 11.23 8.51
N SER A 136 2.45 10.09 8.99
CA SER A 136 1.93 9.89 10.35
C SER A 136 2.85 9.09 11.26
N LEU A 137 3.37 7.98 10.75
CA LEU A 137 4.29 7.11 11.47
C LEU A 137 5.70 7.69 11.40
N LYS A 138 5.98 8.63 12.31
CA LYS A 138 7.28 9.28 12.37
C LYS A 138 8.26 8.43 13.16
N PRO A 139 9.30 7.88 12.50
CA PRO A 139 10.34 7.19 13.23
C PRO A 139 11.04 8.18 14.16
N LYS A 140 11.28 7.75 15.40
CA LYS A 140 11.87 8.61 16.45
C LYS A 140 13.40 8.51 16.47
N ARG A 141 13.93 7.32 16.16
CA ARG A 141 15.36 6.99 16.33
C ARG A 141 16.02 6.47 15.07
N LYS A 142 15.28 5.70 14.26
CA LYS A 142 15.80 5.04 13.06
C LYS A 142 15.42 5.84 11.81
N LYS A 143 16.26 5.77 10.79
CA LYS A 143 15.92 6.27 9.46
C LYS A 143 14.92 5.31 8.81
N PHE A 144 13.94 5.86 8.10
CA PHE A 144 12.90 5.09 7.41
C PHE A 144 13.12 5.15 5.91
N ASN A 145 13.15 4.00 5.25
CA ASN A 145 13.36 3.87 3.82
C ASN A 145 12.15 3.23 3.18
N ALA A 146 11.40 3.98 2.38
CA ALA A 146 10.25 3.47 1.65
C ALA A 146 10.65 3.01 0.25
N LEU A 147 10.38 1.74 -0.08
CA LEU A 147 10.49 1.25 -1.46
C LEU A 147 9.31 1.75 -2.27
N VAL A 148 9.58 2.47 -3.35
CA VAL A 148 8.55 3.11 -4.17
C VAL A 148 8.79 2.78 -5.64
N PHE A 149 7.71 2.51 -6.37
CA PHE A 149 7.76 2.33 -7.81
C PHE A 149 8.04 3.65 -8.55
N ALA A 150 8.91 3.61 -9.57
CA ALA A 150 9.38 4.79 -10.30
C ALA A 150 8.38 5.35 -11.35
N GLY A 151 7.22 4.72 -11.53
CA GLY A 151 6.22 5.06 -12.57
C GLY A 151 5.42 6.35 -12.34
N GLU A 152 5.68 7.09 -11.24
CA GLU A 152 4.96 8.33 -10.95
C GLU A 152 5.61 9.55 -11.60
N THR A 153 4.80 10.61 -11.79
CA THR A 153 5.29 11.86 -12.39
C THR A 153 6.32 12.57 -11.52
N ALA A 154 7.21 13.34 -12.15
CA ALA A 154 8.23 14.13 -11.44
C ALA A 154 7.63 15.02 -10.34
N THR A 155 6.48 15.66 -10.60
CA THR A 155 5.78 16.51 -9.63
C THR A 155 5.37 15.75 -8.38
N VAL A 156 4.85 14.53 -8.51
CA VAL A 156 4.47 13.67 -7.36
C VAL A 156 5.71 13.24 -6.62
N MET A 157 6.75 12.79 -7.32
CA MET A 157 8.00 12.34 -6.73
C MET A 157 8.74 13.43 -5.95
N GLU A 158 8.81 14.65 -6.49
CA GLU A 158 9.41 15.80 -5.81
C GLU A 158 8.66 16.17 -4.52
N ASN A 159 7.32 16.26 -4.59
CA ASN A 159 6.51 16.56 -3.41
C ASN A 159 6.61 15.46 -2.35
N ARG A 160 6.59 14.18 -2.76
CA ARG A 160 6.79 13.03 -1.87
C ARG A 160 8.14 13.12 -1.16
N LYS A 161 9.24 13.28 -1.92
CA LYS A 161 10.58 13.42 -1.35
C LYS A 161 10.65 14.59 -0.37
N ARG A 162 10.09 15.75 -0.73
CA ARG A 162 10.07 16.94 0.13
C ARG A 162 9.35 16.69 1.45
N VAL A 163 8.19 16.03 1.44
CA VAL A 163 7.41 15.80 2.66
C VAL A 163 8.04 14.70 3.52
N LEU A 164 8.54 13.63 2.91
CA LEU A 164 9.15 12.52 3.64
C LEU A 164 10.49 12.92 4.27
N SER A 165 11.33 13.67 3.56
CA SER A 165 12.64 14.11 4.09
C SER A 165 12.52 14.97 5.35
N GLN A 166 11.43 15.70 5.53
CA GLN A 166 11.15 16.46 6.76
C GLN A 166 10.93 15.56 8.00
N ASN A 167 10.70 14.27 7.79
CA ASN A 167 10.39 13.30 8.84
C ASN A 167 11.45 12.19 8.96
N ASN A 168 12.70 12.44 8.58
CA ASN A 168 13.78 11.43 8.56
C ASN A 168 13.46 10.19 7.71
N MET A 169 12.76 10.39 6.59
CA MET A 169 12.33 9.34 5.68
C MET A 169 12.97 9.53 4.31
N SER A 170 13.42 8.42 3.72
CA SER A 170 14.01 8.36 2.37
C SER A 170 13.15 7.51 1.45
N VAL A 171 13.28 7.76 0.15
CA VAL A 171 12.65 6.96 -0.90
C VAL A 171 13.73 6.17 -1.63
N ILE A 172 13.58 4.85 -1.70
CA ILE A 172 14.34 3.96 -2.55
C ILE A 172 13.46 3.61 -3.75
N LEU A 173 13.92 3.91 -4.96
CA LEU A 173 13.16 3.64 -6.17
C LEU A 173 13.44 2.21 -6.65
N VAL A 174 12.38 1.50 -7.06
CA VAL A 174 12.52 0.22 -7.77
C VAL A 174 13.25 0.49 -9.08
N GLN A 175 14.34 -0.24 -9.33
CA GLN A 175 15.18 -0.17 -10.52
C GLN A 175 15.14 -1.49 -11.28
N GLU A 176 15.22 -1.45 -12.60
CA GLU A 176 15.24 -2.66 -13.45
C GLU A 176 16.50 -3.50 -13.23
N ASP A 177 17.63 -2.86 -12.90
CA ASP A 177 18.92 -3.51 -12.60
C ASP A 177 19.00 -4.13 -11.20
N LEU A 178 17.90 -4.11 -10.43
CA LEU A 178 17.81 -4.60 -9.06
C LEU A 178 18.74 -3.90 -8.04
N SER A 179 19.34 -2.76 -8.40
CA SER A 179 20.22 -1.99 -7.48
C SER A 179 19.51 -1.54 -6.21
N HIS A 180 18.18 -1.37 -6.25
CA HIS A 180 17.38 -1.10 -5.06
C HIS A 180 17.48 -2.18 -3.98
N LEU A 181 17.74 -3.46 -4.35
CA LEU A 181 17.93 -4.54 -3.38
C LEU A 181 19.20 -4.32 -2.53
N PHE A 182 20.27 -3.80 -3.12
CA PHE A 182 21.48 -3.45 -2.38
C PHE A 182 21.22 -2.31 -1.40
N ALA A 183 20.46 -1.28 -1.83
CA ALA A 183 20.10 -0.16 -0.97
C ALA A 183 19.23 -0.61 0.22
N LEU A 184 18.25 -1.49 -0.01
CA LEU A 184 17.41 -2.06 1.05
C LEU A 184 18.21 -2.92 2.03
N ASN A 185 19.10 -3.79 1.51
CA ASN A 185 19.98 -4.60 2.34
C ASN A 185 20.90 -3.73 3.21
N SER A 186 21.53 -2.71 2.62
CA SER A 186 22.39 -1.76 3.33
C SER A 186 21.62 -1.00 4.42
N ALA A 187 20.38 -0.58 4.16
CA ALA A 187 19.55 0.08 5.16
C ALA A 187 19.29 -0.84 6.37
N LEU A 188 18.94 -2.11 6.15
CA LEU A 188 18.75 -3.07 7.24
C LEU A 188 20.05 -3.35 8.01
N ASP A 189 21.21 -3.46 7.32
CA ASP A 189 22.52 -3.65 7.95
C ASP A 189 22.93 -2.45 8.82
N ASN A 190 22.46 -1.25 8.45
CA ASN A 190 22.65 -0.01 9.24
C ASN A 190 21.64 0.14 10.37
N GLY A 191 20.81 -0.86 10.64
CA GLY A 191 19.79 -0.81 11.68
C GLY A 191 18.60 0.08 11.35
N GLU A 192 18.35 0.39 10.06
CA GLU A 192 17.30 1.28 9.60
C GLU A 192 15.98 0.51 9.35
N ILE A 193 14.88 1.24 9.18
CA ILE A 193 13.56 0.69 8.82
C ILE A 193 13.48 0.61 7.29
N VAL A 194 13.03 -0.53 6.79
CA VAL A 194 12.71 -0.72 5.36
C VAL A 194 11.23 -1.00 5.22
N SER A 195 10.51 -0.15 4.47
CA SER A 195 9.08 -0.31 4.19
C SER A 195 8.84 -0.67 2.73
N MET A 196 7.99 -1.69 2.52
CA MET A 196 7.61 -2.15 1.18
C MET A 196 6.20 -2.72 1.15
N ALA A 197 5.52 -2.59 0.01
CA ALA A 197 4.24 -3.25 -0.22
C ALA A 197 4.45 -4.75 -0.47
N ALA A 198 3.59 -5.59 0.13
CA ALA A 198 3.72 -7.04 0.10
C ALA A 198 2.47 -7.77 -0.42
N ASP A 199 1.59 -7.07 -1.13
CA ASP A 199 0.33 -7.62 -1.64
C ASP A 199 0.26 -7.69 -3.17
N ARG A 200 1.22 -7.13 -3.93
CA ARG A 200 1.21 -7.18 -5.40
C ARG A 200 2.50 -7.74 -5.94
N ILE A 201 2.36 -8.67 -6.89
CA ILE A 201 3.48 -9.19 -7.67
C ILE A 201 3.79 -8.16 -8.76
N PHE A 202 4.97 -7.56 -8.70
CA PHE A 202 5.45 -6.61 -9.68
C PHE A 202 6.92 -6.87 -10.00
N GLY A 203 7.24 -7.00 -11.28
CA GLY A 203 8.63 -7.16 -11.76
C GLY A 203 9.35 -8.44 -11.31
N SER A 204 8.81 -9.19 -10.34
CA SER A 204 9.32 -10.47 -9.89
C SER A 204 8.29 -11.56 -10.15
N GLN A 205 8.70 -12.63 -10.83
CA GLN A 205 7.86 -13.82 -11.02
C GLN A 205 7.87 -14.75 -9.80
N LYS A 206 8.67 -14.44 -8.76
CA LYS A 206 8.73 -15.23 -7.54
C LYS A 206 7.63 -14.84 -6.60
N SER A 207 6.77 -15.81 -6.29
CA SER A 207 5.65 -15.68 -5.38
C SER A 207 5.61 -16.81 -4.37
N VAL A 208 4.80 -16.63 -3.34
CA VAL A 208 4.44 -17.64 -2.36
C VAL A 208 2.94 -17.75 -2.31
N GLU A 209 2.42 -18.98 -2.40
CA GLU A 209 0.99 -19.27 -2.31
C GLU A 209 0.53 -19.18 -0.85
N CYS A 210 -0.52 -18.39 -0.62
CA CYS A 210 -1.17 -18.24 0.68
C CYS A 210 -2.68 -18.49 0.58
N HIS A 211 -3.29 -18.86 1.70
CA HIS A 211 -4.74 -18.84 1.83
C HIS A 211 -5.21 -17.42 2.13
N PHE A 212 -6.12 -16.90 1.30
CA PHE A 212 -6.64 -15.54 1.39
C PHE A 212 -8.10 -15.51 0.89
N PHE A 213 -9.05 -15.13 1.73
CA PHE A 213 -10.49 -15.20 1.46
C PHE A 213 -10.93 -16.59 0.97
N ASP A 214 -10.59 -17.63 1.75
CA ASP A 214 -10.95 -19.03 1.51
C ASP A 214 -10.48 -19.58 0.16
N ALA A 215 -9.46 -18.97 -0.46
CA ALA A 215 -8.86 -19.41 -1.71
C ALA A 215 -7.33 -19.24 -1.69
N LYS A 216 -6.68 -19.93 -2.64
CA LYS A 216 -5.26 -19.78 -2.89
C LYS A 216 -5.00 -18.49 -3.64
N ALA A 217 -4.05 -17.70 -3.16
CA ALA A 217 -3.61 -16.46 -3.78
C ALA A 217 -2.08 -16.34 -3.70
N ASN A 218 -1.48 -15.72 -4.69
CA ASN A 218 -0.04 -15.51 -4.74
C ASN A 218 0.35 -14.16 -4.14
N PHE A 219 1.35 -14.18 -3.26
CA PHE A 219 1.96 -12.99 -2.67
C PHE A 219 3.41 -12.85 -3.12
N PRO A 220 3.95 -11.62 -3.28
CA PRO A 220 5.33 -11.42 -3.70
C PRO A 220 6.31 -11.96 -2.65
N LEU A 221 7.25 -12.80 -3.07
CA LEU A 221 8.22 -13.45 -2.17
C LEU A 221 9.27 -12.46 -1.62
N GLY A 222 9.59 -11.39 -2.37
CA GLY A 222 10.79 -10.57 -2.13
C GLY A 222 10.88 -9.97 -0.72
N ALA A 223 9.79 -9.43 -0.19
CA ALA A 223 9.75 -8.81 1.12
C ALA A 223 10.00 -9.82 2.26
N PHE A 224 9.38 -10.99 2.17
CA PHE A 224 9.53 -12.06 3.15
C PHE A 224 10.93 -12.69 3.08
N ALA A 225 11.45 -12.89 1.86
CA ALA A 225 12.79 -13.40 1.65
C ALA A 225 13.87 -12.48 2.26
N MET A 226 13.73 -11.17 2.08
CA MET A 226 14.65 -10.19 2.65
C MET A 226 14.63 -10.25 4.19
N ALA A 227 13.45 -10.26 4.81
CA ALA A 227 13.32 -10.34 6.25
C ALA A 227 13.95 -11.62 6.83
N VAL A 228 13.73 -12.77 6.18
CA VAL A 228 14.32 -14.07 6.61
C VAL A 228 15.84 -14.12 6.40
N GLN A 229 16.32 -13.58 5.26
CA GLN A 229 17.77 -13.56 4.98
C GLN A 229 18.52 -12.68 5.98
N LYS A 230 17.95 -11.54 6.37
CA LYS A 230 18.52 -10.61 7.35
C LYS A 230 18.21 -10.99 8.80
N ASN A 231 17.35 -11.97 9.00
CA ASN A 231 16.88 -12.40 10.34
C ASN A 231 16.34 -11.23 11.18
N VAL A 232 15.62 -10.31 10.56
CA VAL A 232 15.06 -9.11 11.22
C VAL A 232 13.57 -9.27 11.54
N PRO A 233 13.05 -8.50 12.53
CA PRO A 233 11.62 -8.44 12.82
C PRO A 233 10.81 -7.90 11.64
N VAL A 234 9.52 -8.29 11.58
CA VAL A 234 8.58 -7.86 10.56
C VAL A 234 7.32 -7.32 11.21
N LEU A 235 6.95 -6.10 10.87
CA LEU A 235 5.66 -5.52 11.21
C LEU A 235 4.82 -5.33 9.95
N ALA A 236 3.50 -5.38 10.08
CA ALA A 236 2.55 -4.93 9.06
C ALA A 236 1.94 -3.60 9.49
N VAL A 237 1.67 -2.72 8.54
CA VAL A 237 0.98 -1.45 8.78
C VAL A 237 -0.16 -1.26 7.79
N PHE A 238 -1.34 -0.95 8.32
CA PHE A 238 -2.54 -0.64 7.54
C PHE A 238 -3.11 0.69 8.02
N VAL A 239 -3.34 1.65 7.11
CA VAL A 239 -3.79 2.99 7.46
C VAL A 239 -5.13 3.28 6.82
N MET A 240 -6.18 3.18 7.63
CA MET A 240 -7.56 3.22 7.18
C MET A 240 -8.17 4.61 7.36
N LYS A 241 -8.96 5.03 6.39
CA LYS A 241 -9.67 6.30 6.46
C LYS A 241 -11.01 6.12 7.18
N GLU A 242 -11.18 6.79 8.32
CA GLU A 242 -12.40 6.72 9.12
C GLU A 242 -13.25 8.00 9.10
N GLY A 243 -12.75 9.05 8.48
CA GLY A 243 -13.48 10.31 8.38
C GLY A 243 -12.87 11.24 7.34
N MET A 244 -13.40 12.44 7.23
CA MET A 244 -12.92 13.40 6.24
C MET A 244 -11.43 13.71 6.38
N LYS A 245 -10.96 13.87 7.63
CA LYS A 245 -9.56 14.20 7.97
C LYS A 245 -8.97 13.24 9.00
N ARG A 246 -9.58 12.08 9.22
CA ARG A 246 -9.20 11.16 10.27
C ARG A 246 -8.80 9.82 9.69
N TYR A 247 -7.65 9.33 10.16
CA TYR A 247 -7.08 8.04 9.79
C TYR A 247 -6.78 7.22 11.04
N TYR A 248 -6.93 5.92 10.91
CA TYR A 248 -6.59 4.94 11.92
C TYR A 248 -5.51 4.01 11.38
N ALA A 249 -4.38 3.92 12.07
CA ALA A 249 -3.27 3.07 11.70
C ALA A 249 -3.22 1.84 12.62
N TYR A 250 -3.15 0.66 12.03
CA TYR A 250 -2.93 -0.61 12.72
C TYR A 250 -1.51 -1.05 12.46
N VAL A 251 -0.72 -1.24 13.52
CA VAL A 251 0.63 -1.80 13.44
C VAL A 251 0.60 -3.14 14.15
N GLU A 252 0.94 -4.20 13.43
CA GLU A 252 0.84 -5.58 13.92
C GLU A 252 2.12 -6.35 13.62
N GLU A 253 2.49 -7.25 14.52
CA GLU A 253 3.66 -8.12 14.31
C GLU A 253 3.32 -9.24 13.32
N VAL A 254 4.23 -9.50 12.36
CA VAL A 254 4.14 -10.63 11.43
C VAL A 254 5.16 -11.67 11.85
N MET A 255 4.69 -12.84 12.28
CA MET A 255 5.51 -13.84 12.94
C MET A 255 5.70 -15.09 12.10
N CYS A 256 6.85 -15.77 12.31
CA CYS A 256 7.13 -17.13 11.88
C CYS A 256 7.90 -17.89 12.97
N ASP A 257 7.95 -19.20 12.87
CA ASP A 257 8.86 -20.02 13.67
C ASP A 257 10.32 -19.81 13.19
N ARG A 258 11.12 -19.14 14.00
CA ARG A 258 12.53 -18.84 13.70
C ARG A 258 13.43 -20.08 13.66
N HIS A 259 12.97 -21.23 14.17
CA HIS A 259 13.68 -22.51 14.12
C HIS A 259 13.35 -23.33 12.87
N ALA A 260 12.31 -22.96 12.12
CA ALA A 260 11.95 -23.61 10.86
C ALA A 260 12.99 -23.33 9.75
N SER A 261 12.96 -24.10 8.68
CA SER A 261 13.79 -23.83 7.51
C SER A 261 13.52 -22.45 6.94
N LYS A 262 14.49 -21.82 6.27
CA LYS A 262 14.31 -20.49 5.67
C LYS A 262 13.12 -20.42 4.71
N ARG A 263 12.85 -21.51 4.00
CA ARG A 263 11.69 -21.60 3.12
C ARG A 263 10.39 -21.56 3.91
N GLU A 264 10.27 -22.38 4.93
CA GLU A 264 9.07 -22.39 5.81
C GLU A 264 8.87 -21.06 6.52
N GLN A 265 9.96 -20.42 6.98
CA GLN A 265 9.88 -19.07 7.56
C GLN A 265 9.27 -18.05 6.58
N MET A 266 9.68 -18.07 5.30
CA MET A 266 9.11 -17.19 4.27
C MET A 266 7.63 -17.49 4.02
N GLU A 267 7.26 -18.77 3.93
CA GLU A 267 5.86 -19.20 3.75
C GLU A 267 4.98 -18.80 4.95
N GLN A 268 5.48 -18.97 6.16
CA GLN A 268 4.78 -18.58 7.39
C GLN A 268 4.61 -17.06 7.52
N LEU A 269 5.65 -16.27 7.21
CA LEU A 269 5.56 -14.81 7.22
C LEU A 269 4.52 -14.32 6.20
N ALA A 270 4.54 -14.88 4.99
CA ALA A 270 3.58 -14.52 3.96
C ALA A 270 2.15 -14.87 4.37
N GLN A 271 1.92 -16.06 4.92
CA GLN A 271 0.60 -16.49 5.40
C GLN A 271 0.14 -15.65 6.60
N SER A 272 1.05 -15.31 7.52
CA SER A 272 0.75 -14.43 8.66
C SER A 272 0.34 -13.03 8.18
N PHE A 273 1.07 -12.46 7.21
CA PHE A 273 0.72 -11.19 6.59
C PHE A 273 -0.63 -11.25 5.85
N ALA A 274 -0.86 -12.28 5.03
CA ALA A 274 -2.11 -12.48 4.30
C ALA A 274 -3.32 -12.53 5.24
N LYS A 275 -3.20 -13.23 6.38
CA LYS A 275 -4.25 -13.31 7.39
C LYS A 275 -4.58 -11.95 8.01
N ARG A 276 -3.55 -11.14 8.31
CA ARG A 276 -3.75 -9.79 8.85
C ARG A 276 -4.38 -8.86 7.82
N LEU A 277 -3.89 -8.91 6.59
CA LEU A 277 -4.49 -8.19 5.47
C LEU A 277 -5.96 -8.56 5.29
N GLU A 278 -6.31 -9.86 5.33
CA GLU A 278 -7.70 -10.31 5.24
C GLU A 278 -8.57 -9.75 6.36
N THR A 279 -8.07 -9.78 7.60
CA THR A 279 -8.77 -9.20 8.76
C THR A 279 -9.11 -7.73 8.52
N VAL A 280 -8.13 -6.94 8.09
CA VAL A 280 -8.33 -5.50 7.81
C VAL A 280 -9.26 -5.28 6.61
N VAL A 281 -9.14 -6.08 5.55
CA VAL A 281 -10.02 -5.97 4.39
C VAL A 281 -11.46 -6.35 4.74
N ARG A 282 -11.69 -7.33 5.62
CA ARG A 282 -13.05 -7.66 6.11
C ARG A 282 -13.66 -6.53 6.94
N LEU A 283 -12.86 -5.78 7.71
CA LEU A 283 -13.32 -4.61 8.47
C LEU A 283 -13.57 -3.39 7.56
N TYR A 284 -12.76 -3.21 6.52
CA TYR A 284 -12.81 -2.06 5.62
C TYR A 284 -12.86 -2.47 4.14
N PRO A 285 -13.85 -3.26 3.71
CA PRO A 285 -13.84 -3.90 2.40
C PRO A 285 -13.83 -2.91 1.22
N THR A 286 -14.39 -1.73 1.40
CA THR A 286 -14.38 -0.66 0.38
C THR A 286 -13.06 0.13 0.32
N GLN A 287 -12.07 -0.24 1.11
CA GLN A 287 -10.75 0.41 1.10
C GLN A 287 -9.62 -0.49 0.61
N TRP A 288 -9.92 -1.66 0.06
CA TRP A 288 -8.96 -2.48 -0.66
C TRP A 288 -9.00 -2.14 -2.15
N PHE A 289 -7.92 -1.54 -2.66
CA PHE A 289 -7.87 -0.97 -4.01
C PHE A 289 -7.22 -1.95 -4.99
N ASN A 290 -7.89 -3.07 -5.21
CA ASN A 290 -7.42 -4.17 -6.05
C ASN A 290 -8.21 -4.23 -7.37
N TYR A 291 -7.80 -3.46 -8.38
CA TYR A 291 -8.50 -3.31 -9.66
C TYR A 291 -8.06 -4.34 -10.73
N TYR A 292 -7.67 -5.53 -10.32
CA TYR A 292 -7.29 -6.65 -11.17
C TYR A 292 -7.70 -7.98 -10.49
N ASP A 293 -7.68 -9.09 -11.24
CA ASP A 293 -8.04 -10.40 -10.71
C ASP A 293 -6.90 -10.95 -9.84
N PHE A 294 -7.02 -10.75 -8.53
CA PHE A 294 -6.00 -11.07 -7.54
C PHE A 294 -5.72 -12.58 -7.44
N TRP A 295 -6.74 -13.42 -7.67
CA TRP A 295 -6.61 -14.87 -7.54
C TRP A 295 -6.18 -15.57 -8.83
N LYS A 296 -6.01 -14.84 -9.94
CA LYS A 296 -5.52 -15.35 -11.23
C LYS A 296 -4.10 -14.92 -11.57
N GLN A 297 -3.34 -14.50 -10.59
CA GLN A 297 -1.94 -14.14 -10.75
C GLN A 297 -1.02 -15.36 -10.78
#